data_44e31e2ccc596fb4f8772912157e927c
#
_entry.id   44e31e2ccc596fb4f8772912157e927c
#
_cell.length_a   1.000
_cell.length_b   1.000
_cell.length_c   1.000
_cell.angle_alpha   90.00
_cell.angle_beta   90.00
_cell.angle_gamma   90.00
#
_symmetry.space_group_name_H-M   'P 1'
#
loop_
_entity.id
_entity.type
_entity.pdbx_description
1 polymer ?
#
loop_
_entity_poly.entity_id
_entity_poly.type
_entity_poly.pdbx_seq_one_letter_code
_entity_poly.pdbx_strand_id
1 'polypeptide(L)'
;MIYELHNAQQAKVLMENVWPTVKANLMAGHKMRLEIKRATRSSDQNDMFHAIIHQIYLAMRVAGSTWSADDWKRLLIDQWAHETDRKIGKVSPSLDGQRVVQLGWQTHKFTIPDATEFIEWLLAWCAEKGIEA
;
A
#
# COMPACT_ATOMS: atom_id res chain seq x y z
N MET A 1 15.65 -4.83 2.80
CA MET A 1 14.87 -6.02 3.16
C MET A 1 14.04 -5.70 4.39
N ILE A 2 12.76 -6.02 4.36
CA ILE A 2 11.84 -5.74 5.47
C ILE A 2 11.34 -7.08 6.02
N TYR A 3 11.31 -7.22 7.33
CA TYR A 3 10.82 -8.41 8.00
C TYR A 3 9.61 -8.07 8.85
N GLU A 4 8.57 -8.90 8.79
CA GLU A 4 7.40 -8.79 9.65
C GLU A 4 7.51 -9.76 10.82
N LEU A 5 7.16 -9.29 12.01
CA LEU A 5 7.18 -10.08 13.23
C LEU A 5 5.74 -10.36 13.66
N HIS A 6 5.35 -11.62 13.71
CA HIS A 6 3.97 -12.03 13.97
C HIS A 6 3.71 -12.45 15.41
N ASN A 7 4.71 -13.04 16.06
CA ASN A 7 4.64 -13.44 17.47
C ASN A 7 6.04 -13.49 18.08
N ALA A 8 6.14 -13.58 19.39
CA ALA A 8 7.42 -13.50 20.09
C ALA A 8 8.38 -14.65 19.72
N GLN A 9 7.85 -15.85 19.51
CA GLN A 9 8.69 -17.00 19.17
C GLN A 9 9.25 -16.89 17.76
N GLN A 10 8.43 -16.53 16.80
CA GLN A 10 8.85 -16.32 15.41
C GLN A 10 9.84 -15.15 15.31
N ALA A 11 9.61 -14.07 16.04
CA ALA A 11 10.49 -12.91 16.08
C ALA A 11 11.87 -13.27 16.62
N LYS A 12 11.95 -14.06 17.67
CA LYS A 12 13.22 -14.51 18.26
C LYS A 12 14.05 -15.31 17.25
N VAL A 13 13.44 -16.26 16.58
CA VAL A 13 14.10 -17.08 15.55
C VAL A 13 14.59 -16.20 14.40
N LEU A 14 13.75 -15.28 13.93
CA LEU A 14 14.11 -14.36 12.85
C LEU A 14 15.31 -13.48 13.24
N MET A 15 15.32 -12.92 14.44
CA MET A 15 16.41 -12.07 14.91
C MET A 15 17.72 -12.85 15.05
N GLU A 16 17.67 -14.11 15.48
CA GLU A 16 18.83 -14.98 15.53
C GLU A 16 19.40 -15.25 14.15
N ASN A 17 18.54 -15.42 13.14
CA ASN A 17 18.95 -15.66 11.76
C ASN A 17 19.49 -14.41 11.06
N VAL A 18 19.01 -13.23 11.43
CA VAL A 18 19.44 -11.94 10.85
C VAL A 18 20.74 -11.45 11.47
N TRP A 19 21.00 -11.79 12.73
CA TRP A 19 22.16 -11.28 13.49
C TRP A 19 23.50 -11.50 12.79
N PRO A 20 23.82 -12.70 12.21
CA PRO A 20 25.10 -12.88 11.52
C PRO A 20 25.31 -11.90 10.37
N THR A 21 24.25 -11.59 9.62
CA THR A 21 24.31 -10.61 8.52
C THR A 21 24.56 -9.20 9.06
N VAL A 22 23.87 -8.81 10.10
CA VAL A 22 24.05 -7.51 10.77
C VAL A 22 25.47 -7.38 11.29
N LYS A 23 25.96 -8.39 11.99
CA LYS A 23 27.32 -8.43 12.52
C LYS A 23 28.37 -8.29 11.42
N ALA A 24 28.24 -9.06 10.35
CA ALA A 24 29.18 -9.03 9.23
C ALA A 24 29.25 -7.64 8.57
N ASN A 25 28.11 -7.00 8.35
CA ASN A 25 28.06 -5.66 7.77
C ASN A 25 28.70 -4.61 8.68
N LEU A 26 28.43 -4.68 9.99
CA LEU A 26 29.03 -3.76 10.96
C LEU A 26 30.54 -3.93 11.04
N MET A 27 31.03 -5.18 11.03
CA MET A 27 32.45 -5.47 11.03
C MET A 27 33.15 -5.04 9.74
N ALA A 28 32.45 -5.02 8.63
CA ALA A 28 32.95 -4.50 7.36
C ALA A 28 32.95 -2.96 7.27
N GLY A 29 32.52 -2.27 8.32
CA GLY A 29 32.49 -0.81 8.38
C GLY A 29 31.24 -0.15 7.84
N HIS A 30 30.24 -0.91 7.47
CA HIS A 30 28.94 -0.38 7.02
C HIS A 30 28.11 0.09 8.21
N LYS A 31 27.47 1.23 8.07
CA LYS A 31 26.46 1.68 9.05
C LYS A 31 25.12 1.06 8.72
N MET A 32 24.43 0.60 9.72
CA MET A 32 23.11 -0.04 9.57
C MET A 32 22.06 0.72 10.36
N ARG A 33 20.81 0.65 9.90
CA ARG A 33 19.67 1.26 10.56
C ARG A 33 18.63 0.19 10.92
N LEU A 34 18.22 0.18 12.17
CA LEU A 34 17.12 -0.66 12.64
C LEU A 34 15.91 0.21 12.91
N GLU A 35 14.78 -0.17 12.35
CA GLU A 35 13.50 0.52 12.55
C GLU A 35 12.47 -0.47 13.06
N ILE A 36 11.84 -0.16 14.20
CA ILE A 36 10.81 -0.98 14.82
C ILE A 36 9.53 -0.16 14.89
N LYS A 37 8.48 -0.64 14.23
CA LYS A 37 7.16 0.01 14.23
C LYS A 37 6.05 -1.02 14.07
N ARG A 38 4.83 -0.66 14.45
CA ARG A 38 3.68 -1.53 14.24
C ARG A 38 3.40 -1.67 12.75
N ALA A 39 3.09 -2.89 12.33
CA ALA A 39 2.64 -3.13 10.97
C ALA A 39 1.29 -2.42 10.73
N THR A 40 1.17 -1.74 9.60
CA THR A 40 -0.06 -1.02 9.23
C THR A 40 -1.07 -1.95 8.56
N ARG A 41 -0.58 -2.95 7.85
CA ARG A 41 -1.41 -3.99 7.21
C ARG A 41 -0.58 -5.26 7.02
N SER A 42 -1.24 -6.40 6.78
CA SER A 42 -0.55 -7.64 6.47
C SER A 42 0.00 -7.62 5.03
N SER A 43 1.07 -8.38 4.78
CA SER A 43 1.61 -8.55 3.43
C SER A 43 0.60 -9.20 2.48
N ASP A 44 -0.21 -10.14 2.99
CA ASP A 44 -1.27 -10.78 2.19
C ASP A 44 -2.31 -9.78 1.72
N GLN A 45 -2.73 -8.85 2.59
CA GLN A 45 -3.64 -7.78 2.21
C GLN A 45 -3.02 -6.83 1.18
N ASN A 46 -1.75 -6.50 1.35
CA ASN A 46 -1.02 -5.68 0.38
C ASN A 46 -0.98 -6.34 -0.99
N ASP A 47 -0.62 -7.60 -1.04
CA ASP A 47 -0.58 -8.38 -2.28
C ASP A 47 -1.97 -8.49 -2.91
N MET A 48 -2.99 -8.71 -2.10
CA MET A 48 -4.36 -8.86 -2.57
C MET A 48 -4.90 -7.60 -3.22
N PHE A 49 -4.81 -6.45 -2.57
CA PHE A 49 -5.35 -5.24 -3.19
C PHE A 49 -4.55 -4.79 -4.42
N HIS A 50 -3.25 -5.01 -4.46
CA HIS A 50 -2.45 -4.77 -5.65
C HIS A 50 -2.84 -5.69 -6.81
N ALA A 51 -3.13 -6.96 -6.52
CA ALA A 51 -3.60 -7.90 -7.53
C ALA A 51 -4.96 -7.48 -8.10
N ILE A 52 -5.89 -7.04 -7.27
CA ILE A 52 -7.21 -6.57 -7.69
C ILE A 52 -7.07 -5.32 -8.58
N ILE A 53 -6.26 -4.35 -8.17
CA ILE A 53 -6.01 -3.14 -8.94
C ILE A 53 -5.39 -3.48 -10.30
N HIS A 54 -4.50 -4.45 -10.35
CA HIS A 54 -3.91 -4.90 -11.59
C HIS A 54 -4.95 -5.51 -12.54
N GLN A 55 -5.89 -6.30 -12.03
CA GLN A 55 -7.00 -6.83 -12.82
C GLN A 55 -7.89 -5.71 -13.37
N ILE A 56 -8.15 -4.69 -12.57
CA ILE A 56 -8.90 -3.50 -13.01
C ILE A 56 -8.13 -2.79 -14.13
N TYR A 57 -6.84 -2.58 -13.93
CA TYR A 57 -5.98 -1.96 -14.93
C TYR A 57 -6.05 -2.69 -16.27
N LEU A 58 -5.91 -4.02 -16.27
CA LEU A 58 -5.96 -4.82 -17.49
C LEU A 58 -7.33 -4.75 -18.17
N ALA A 59 -8.41 -4.88 -17.40
CA ALA A 59 -9.76 -4.84 -17.92
C ALA A 59 -10.09 -3.48 -18.54
N MET A 60 -9.72 -2.40 -17.88
CA MET A 60 -9.99 -1.04 -18.34
C MET A 60 -9.10 -0.66 -19.53
N ARG A 61 -7.90 -1.20 -19.62
CA ARG A 61 -7.02 -1.03 -20.78
C ARG A 61 -7.63 -1.65 -22.03
N VAL A 62 -8.22 -2.83 -21.91
CA VAL A 62 -8.97 -3.47 -23.00
C VAL A 62 -10.15 -2.60 -23.42
N ALA A 63 -10.79 -1.92 -22.47
CA ALA A 63 -11.90 -1.00 -22.74
C ALA A 63 -11.47 0.38 -23.28
N GLY A 64 -10.16 0.59 -23.49
CA GLY A 64 -9.62 1.80 -24.09
C GLY A 64 -8.99 2.82 -23.14
N SER A 65 -8.82 2.47 -21.85
CA SER A 65 -8.17 3.37 -20.89
C SER A 65 -6.68 3.50 -21.20
N THR A 66 -6.14 4.72 -21.05
CA THR A 66 -4.72 5.01 -21.20
C THR A 66 -4.02 5.18 -19.86
N TRP A 67 -4.74 5.05 -18.75
CA TRP A 67 -4.17 5.20 -17.41
C TRP A 67 -3.28 4.02 -17.04
N SER A 68 -2.21 4.31 -16.30
CA SER A 68 -1.33 3.29 -15.73
C SER A 68 -1.99 2.60 -14.54
N ALA A 69 -1.39 1.49 -14.08
CA ALA A 69 -1.84 0.82 -12.85
C ALA A 69 -1.73 1.75 -11.63
N ASP A 70 -0.71 2.60 -11.60
CA ASP A 70 -0.52 3.58 -10.53
C ASP A 70 -1.60 4.66 -10.55
N ASP A 71 -1.99 5.12 -11.73
CA ASP A 71 -3.10 6.07 -11.89
C ASP A 71 -4.41 5.46 -11.37
N TRP A 72 -4.69 4.21 -11.75
CA TRP A 72 -5.87 3.49 -11.26
C TRP A 72 -5.88 3.34 -9.76
N LYS A 73 -4.74 3.00 -9.16
CA LYS A 73 -4.59 2.91 -7.72
C LYS A 73 -5.00 4.21 -7.02
N ARG A 74 -4.51 5.33 -7.51
CA ARG A 74 -4.81 6.66 -6.93
C ARG A 74 -6.28 7.03 -7.08
N LEU A 75 -6.85 6.78 -8.26
CA LEU A 75 -8.26 7.06 -8.52
C LEU A 75 -9.19 6.20 -7.68
N LEU A 76 -8.87 4.92 -7.52
CA LEU A 76 -9.68 3.99 -6.73
C LEU A 76 -9.62 4.34 -5.24
N ILE A 77 -8.45 4.68 -4.73
CA ILE A 77 -8.30 5.09 -3.33
C ILE A 77 -9.07 6.38 -3.07
N ASP A 78 -8.97 7.35 -3.96
CA ASP A 78 -9.70 8.61 -3.87
C ASP A 78 -11.21 8.38 -3.81
N GLN A 79 -11.72 7.55 -4.71
CA GLN A 79 -13.14 7.23 -4.78
C GLN A 79 -13.64 6.50 -3.51
N TRP A 80 -12.87 5.50 -3.05
CA TRP A 80 -13.17 4.80 -1.82
C TRP A 80 -13.22 5.72 -0.61
N ALA A 81 -12.26 6.61 -0.51
CA ALA A 81 -12.19 7.58 0.57
C ALA A 81 -13.37 8.54 0.56
N HIS A 82 -13.75 9.01 -0.63
CA HIS A 82 -14.89 9.90 -0.79
C HIS A 82 -16.19 9.20 -0.38
N GLU A 83 -16.40 7.97 -0.81
CA GLU A 83 -17.60 7.20 -0.49
C GLU A 83 -17.68 6.78 0.98
N THR A 84 -16.55 6.59 1.63
CA THR A 84 -16.48 6.21 3.06
C THR A 84 -16.26 7.39 3.99
N ASP A 85 -16.30 8.62 3.47
CA ASP A 85 -16.10 9.86 4.21
C ASP A 85 -14.77 9.89 4.99
N ARG A 86 -13.74 9.33 4.41
CA ARG A 86 -12.39 9.33 4.98
C ARG A 86 -11.61 10.54 4.51
N LYS A 87 -11.01 11.24 5.44
CA LYS A 87 -10.10 12.36 5.14
C LYS A 87 -8.73 11.80 4.81
N ILE A 88 -8.55 11.38 3.58
CA ILE A 88 -7.26 10.90 3.15
C ILE A 88 -6.73 11.82 2.05
N GLY A 89 -5.54 12.29 2.23
CA GLY A 89 -4.89 13.19 1.32
C GLY A 89 -5.04 14.62 1.74
N LYS A 90 -3.96 15.32 1.65
CA LYS A 90 -3.92 16.77 1.79
C LYS A 90 -4.06 17.37 0.41
N VAL A 91 -4.94 18.34 0.30
CA VAL A 91 -5.06 19.18 -0.89
C VAL A 91 -4.45 20.53 -0.53
N SER A 92 -3.61 21.03 -1.39
CA SER A 92 -2.95 22.31 -1.19
C SER A 92 -3.01 23.15 -2.45
N PRO A 93 -3.10 24.49 -2.33
CA PRO A 93 -2.80 25.33 -3.48
C PRO A 93 -1.36 25.05 -3.96
N SER A 94 -1.13 25.15 -5.28
CA SER A 94 0.21 25.12 -5.80
C SER A 94 1.04 26.29 -5.28
N LEU A 95 2.36 26.22 -5.42
CA LEU A 95 3.24 27.27 -4.89
C LEU A 95 2.96 28.63 -5.51
N ASP A 96 2.48 28.67 -6.75
CA ASP A 96 2.08 29.90 -7.44
C ASP A 96 0.61 30.29 -7.22
N GLY A 97 -0.14 29.48 -6.49
CA GLY A 97 -1.56 29.71 -6.22
C GLY A 97 -2.51 29.51 -7.40
N GLN A 98 -2.01 29.05 -8.54
CA GLN A 98 -2.78 28.91 -9.78
C GLN A 98 -3.55 27.60 -9.92
N ARG A 99 -3.18 26.58 -9.14
CA ARG A 99 -3.72 25.21 -9.27
C ARG A 99 -3.96 24.63 -7.88
N VAL A 100 -4.73 23.55 -7.86
CA VAL A 100 -4.91 22.73 -6.66
C VAL A 100 -4.07 21.46 -6.82
N VAL A 101 -3.23 21.17 -5.84
CA VAL A 101 -2.35 20.01 -5.85
C VAL A 101 -2.79 19.03 -4.77
N GLN A 102 -2.97 17.78 -5.16
CA GLN A 102 -3.18 16.70 -4.20
C GLN A 102 -1.82 16.21 -3.72
N LEU A 103 -1.55 16.32 -2.43
CA LEU A 103 -0.26 15.95 -1.85
C LEU A 103 -0.14 14.45 -1.54
N GLY A 104 -1.09 13.68 -2.05
CA GLY A 104 -0.97 12.23 -2.18
C GLY A 104 -1.55 11.41 -1.05
N TRP A 105 -1.81 10.20 -1.46
CA TRP A 105 -2.31 9.09 -0.67
C TRP A 105 -1.16 8.18 -0.30
N GLN A 106 -1.02 7.88 0.96
CA GLN A 106 0.02 6.97 1.40
C GLN A 106 -0.63 5.67 1.87
N THR A 107 -0.73 4.69 0.96
CA THR A 107 -1.31 3.38 1.27
C THR A 107 -0.54 2.65 2.36
N HIS A 108 0.75 2.95 2.55
CA HIS A 108 1.53 2.37 3.64
C HIS A 108 1.02 2.78 5.03
N LYS A 109 0.17 3.80 5.11
CA LYS A 109 -0.49 4.21 6.36
C LYS A 109 -1.81 3.48 6.63
N PHE A 110 -2.26 2.63 5.71
CA PHE A 110 -3.46 1.84 5.92
C PHE A 110 -3.26 0.88 7.09
N THR A 111 -4.21 0.91 8.03
CA THR A 111 -4.27 -0.11 9.07
C THR A 111 -4.85 -1.42 8.49
N ILE A 112 -4.81 -2.49 9.27
CA ILE A 112 -5.44 -3.76 8.87
C ILE A 112 -6.94 -3.59 8.59
N PRO A 113 -7.73 -2.90 9.45
CA PRO A 113 -9.13 -2.60 9.13
C PRO A 113 -9.31 -1.77 7.85
N ASP A 114 -8.47 -0.77 7.62
CA ASP A 114 -8.54 0.06 6.41
C ASP A 114 -8.32 -0.79 5.15
N ALA A 115 -7.30 -1.65 5.17
CA ALA A 115 -7.01 -2.53 4.06
C ALA A 115 -8.14 -3.52 3.80
N THR A 116 -8.75 -4.06 4.85
CA THR A 116 -9.91 -4.97 4.74
C THR A 116 -11.09 -4.28 4.07
N GLU A 117 -11.45 -3.08 4.52
CA GLU A 117 -12.54 -2.31 3.91
C GLU A 117 -12.25 -1.94 2.46
N PHE A 118 -11.03 -1.53 2.17
CA PHE A 118 -10.63 -1.18 0.81
C PHE A 118 -10.72 -2.38 -0.13
N ILE A 119 -10.26 -3.54 0.29
CA ILE A 119 -10.36 -4.79 -0.49
C ILE A 119 -11.83 -5.13 -0.77
N GLU A 120 -12.68 -5.07 0.25
CA GLU A 120 -14.12 -5.32 0.09
C GLU A 120 -14.76 -4.34 -0.88
N TRP A 121 -14.40 -3.06 -0.78
CA TRP A 121 -14.88 -2.04 -1.69
C TRP A 121 -14.40 -2.28 -3.14
N LEU A 122 -13.14 -2.66 -3.31
CA LEU A 122 -12.60 -2.99 -4.64
C LEU A 122 -13.32 -4.17 -5.28
N LEU A 123 -13.61 -5.21 -4.50
CA LEU A 123 -14.34 -6.38 -5.00
C LEU A 123 -15.77 -6.00 -5.41
N ALA A 124 -16.44 -5.17 -4.63
CA ALA A 124 -17.77 -4.65 -4.96
C ALA A 124 -17.72 -3.79 -6.23
N TRP A 125 -16.73 -2.92 -6.36
CA TRP A 125 -16.54 -2.09 -7.54
C TRP A 125 -16.33 -2.95 -8.79
N CYS A 126 -15.51 -3.99 -8.69
CA CYS A 126 -15.29 -4.93 -9.79
C CYS A 126 -16.59 -5.64 -10.18
N ALA A 127 -17.38 -6.06 -9.21
CA ALA A 127 -18.66 -6.71 -9.47
C ALA A 127 -19.63 -5.80 -10.21
N GLU A 128 -19.70 -4.52 -9.83
CA GLU A 128 -20.53 -3.52 -10.51
C GLU A 128 -20.11 -3.29 -11.96
N LYS A 129 -18.81 -3.35 -12.23
CA LYS A 129 -18.25 -3.13 -13.57
C LYS A 129 -18.12 -4.40 -14.40
N GLY A 130 -18.51 -5.56 -13.86
CA GLY A 130 -18.38 -6.84 -14.54
C GLY A 130 -16.94 -7.32 -14.68
N ILE A 131 -16.05 -6.93 -13.79
CA ILE A 131 -14.64 -7.33 -13.77
C ILE A 131 -14.48 -8.50 -12.82
N GLU A 132 -13.87 -9.58 -13.28
CA GLU A 132 -13.50 -10.70 -12.41
C GLU A 132 -12.18 -10.39 -11.71
N ALA A 133 -12.21 -10.44 -10.41
CA ALA A 133 -11.03 -10.18 -9.58
C ALA A 133 -10.76 -11.33 -8.60
#